data_7f20d695c1b585adb9d5c18cdec5f09d
#
_entry.id   7f20d695c1b585adb9d5c18cdec5f09d
#
_cell.length_a   1.000
_cell.length_b   1.000
_cell.length_c   1.000
_cell.angle_alpha   90.00
_cell.angle_beta   90.00
_cell.angle_gamma   90.00
#
_symmetry.space_group_name_H-M   'P 1'
#
loop_
_entity.id
_entity.type
_entity.pdbx_description
1 polymer ?
#
loop_
_entity_poly.entity_id
_entity_poly.type
_entity_poly.pdbx_seq_one_letter_code
_entity_poly.pdbx_strand_id
1 'polypeptide(L)'
;MKRILLVEDDQSLSLLYQEELAREGYEVVLAGDADSALEKISSGPFDLIITDIRMPGKDGIELISSIMGMRKDIPIIINTAYQSYKGDFMTWAADAYLIKSSSLDELKSKIKELLAD
;
A
#
# COMPACT_ATOMS: atom_id res chain seq x y z
N MET A 1 11.78 -13.67 3.25
CA MET A 1 11.07 -12.94 2.19
C MET A 1 10.19 -11.87 2.83
N LYS A 2 10.31 -10.65 2.36
CA LYS A 2 9.50 -9.55 2.89
C LYS A 2 8.05 -9.68 2.43
N ARG A 3 7.11 -9.42 3.32
CA ARG A 3 5.67 -9.49 3.04
C ARG A 3 5.09 -8.11 2.85
N ILE A 4 4.41 -7.92 1.72
CA ILE A 4 3.77 -6.66 1.35
C ILE A 4 2.26 -6.88 1.27
N LEU A 5 1.50 -5.99 1.90
CA LEU A 5 0.05 -5.95 1.72
C LEU A 5 -0.27 -4.89 0.67
N LEU A 6 -0.91 -5.30 -0.40
CA LEU A 6 -1.33 -4.39 -1.47
C LEU A 6 -2.84 -4.22 -1.41
N VAL A 7 -3.27 -2.99 -1.16
CA VAL A 7 -4.69 -2.65 -1.06
C VAL A 7 -5.10 -1.90 -2.32
N GLU A 8 -5.85 -2.56 -3.17
CA GLU A 8 -6.24 -2.06 -4.48
C GLU A 8 -7.56 -2.69 -4.88
N ASP A 9 -8.56 -1.87 -5.24
CA ASP A 9 -9.87 -2.38 -5.62
C ASP A 9 -9.96 -2.81 -7.10
N ASP A 10 -9.07 -2.35 -7.95
CA ASP A 10 -9.00 -2.80 -9.34
C ASP A 10 -8.27 -4.14 -9.39
N GLN A 11 -9.04 -5.21 -9.64
CA GLN A 11 -8.52 -6.57 -9.59
C GLN A 11 -7.42 -6.83 -10.62
N SER A 12 -7.57 -6.31 -11.83
CA SER A 12 -6.56 -6.49 -12.88
C SER A 12 -5.25 -5.83 -12.50
N LEU A 13 -5.33 -4.62 -11.93
CA LEU A 13 -4.17 -3.88 -11.50
C LEU A 13 -3.49 -4.56 -10.31
N SER A 14 -4.28 -5.07 -9.37
CA SER A 14 -3.78 -5.85 -8.23
C SER A 14 -2.95 -7.03 -8.69
N LEU A 15 -3.46 -7.79 -9.64
CA LEU A 15 -2.77 -8.98 -10.14
C LEU A 15 -1.48 -8.62 -10.86
N LEU A 16 -1.50 -7.53 -11.63
CA LEU A 16 -0.29 -7.06 -12.31
C LEU A 16 0.79 -6.68 -11.31
N TYR A 17 0.42 -5.91 -10.30
CA TYR A 17 1.37 -5.48 -9.27
C TYR A 17 1.90 -6.68 -8.49
N GLN A 18 1.02 -7.61 -8.14
CA GLN A 18 1.44 -8.83 -7.43
C GLN A 18 2.49 -9.60 -8.21
N GLU A 19 2.25 -9.79 -9.51
CA GLU A 19 3.18 -10.50 -10.37
C GLU A 19 4.52 -9.77 -10.46
N GLU A 20 4.50 -8.47 -10.71
CA GLU A 20 5.72 -7.68 -10.86
C GLU A 20 6.54 -7.63 -9.57
N LEU A 21 5.88 -7.48 -8.44
CA LEU A 21 6.57 -7.41 -7.15
C LEU A 21 7.06 -8.79 -6.71
N ALA A 22 6.34 -9.85 -7.05
CA ALA A 22 6.79 -11.21 -6.77
C ALA A 22 8.11 -11.50 -7.51
N ARG A 23 8.28 -10.96 -8.71
CA ARG A 23 9.53 -11.11 -9.47
C ARG A 23 10.70 -10.42 -8.77
N GLU A 24 10.42 -9.40 -7.95
CA GLU A 24 11.45 -8.73 -7.17
C GLU A 24 11.78 -9.46 -5.86
N GLY A 25 11.11 -10.57 -5.58
CA GLY A 25 11.38 -11.40 -4.42
C GLY A 25 10.48 -11.13 -3.22
N TYR A 26 9.37 -10.43 -3.41
CA TYR A 26 8.43 -10.15 -2.32
C TYR A 26 7.26 -11.11 -2.32
N GLU A 27 6.76 -11.39 -1.11
CA GLU A 27 5.48 -12.09 -0.96
C GLU A 27 4.39 -11.01 -0.89
N VAL A 28 3.47 -11.02 -1.85
CA VAL A 28 2.44 -9.98 -1.94
C VAL A 28 1.06 -10.56 -1.64
N VAL A 29 0.41 -10.00 -0.63
CA VAL A 29 -0.95 -10.38 -0.23
C VAL A 29 -1.89 -9.27 -0.70
N LEU A 30 -2.98 -9.64 -1.36
CA LEU A 30 -3.92 -8.69 -1.93
C LEU A 30 -5.11 -8.45 -1.02
N ALA A 31 -5.56 -7.20 -0.95
CA ALA A 31 -6.82 -6.84 -0.30
C ALA A 31 -7.57 -5.89 -1.24
N GLY A 32 -8.86 -6.13 -1.44
CA GLY A 32 -9.66 -5.35 -2.37
C GLY A 32 -10.29 -4.10 -1.76
N ASP A 33 -10.27 -3.99 -0.45
CA ASP A 33 -10.84 -2.83 0.25
C ASP A 33 -10.17 -2.67 1.62
N ALA A 34 -10.53 -1.60 2.31
CA ALA A 34 -9.91 -1.28 3.60
C ALA A 34 -10.26 -2.28 4.69
N ASP A 35 -11.49 -2.78 4.72
CA ASP A 35 -11.91 -3.74 5.74
C ASP A 35 -11.17 -5.06 5.60
N SER A 36 -11.01 -5.54 4.38
CA SER A 36 -10.22 -6.74 4.10
C SER A 36 -8.76 -6.53 4.49
N ALA A 37 -8.21 -5.33 4.21
CA ALA A 37 -6.84 -5.00 4.58
C ALA A 37 -6.65 -5.04 6.10
N LEU A 38 -7.56 -4.44 6.85
CA LEU A 38 -7.47 -4.42 8.31
C LEU A 38 -7.56 -5.81 8.91
N GLU A 39 -8.41 -6.65 8.34
CA GLU A 39 -8.52 -8.05 8.76
C GLU A 39 -7.20 -8.79 8.57
N LYS A 40 -6.57 -8.59 7.42
CA LYS A 40 -5.28 -9.23 7.14
C LYS A 40 -4.15 -8.72 8.01
N ILE A 41 -4.14 -7.42 8.30
CA ILE A 41 -3.14 -6.83 9.19
C ILE A 41 -3.28 -7.43 10.59
N SER A 42 -4.52 -7.65 11.04
CA SER A 42 -4.77 -8.24 12.36
C SER A 42 -4.33 -9.69 12.46
N SER A 43 -4.34 -10.43 11.35
CA SER A 43 -4.08 -11.87 11.36
C SER A 43 -2.63 -12.25 11.05
N GLY A 44 -1.78 -11.31 10.70
CA GLY A 44 -0.39 -11.65 10.39
C GLY A 44 0.49 -10.43 10.23
N PRO A 45 1.83 -10.62 10.26
CA PRO A 45 2.77 -9.53 10.10
C PRO A 45 2.95 -9.13 8.65
N PHE A 46 3.20 -7.83 8.43
CA PHE A 46 3.58 -7.29 7.13
C PHE A 46 4.77 -6.35 7.30
N ASP A 47 5.62 -6.32 6.30
CA ASP A 47 6.80 -5.45 6.29
C ASP A 47 6.51 -4.12 5.63
N LEU A 48 5.48 -4.05 4.79
CA LEU A 48 5.11 -2.84 4.06
C LEU A 48 3.66 -2.92 3.65
N ILE A 49 3.00 -1.77 3.60
CA ILE A 49 1.64 -1.65 3.09
C ILE A 49 1.64 -0.67 1.93
N ILE A 50 1.04 -1.06 0.81
CA ILE A 50 0.81 -0.18 -0.33
C ILE A 50 -0.69 -0.03 -0.48
N THR A 51 -1.20 1.19 -0.49
CA THR A 51 -2.63 1.42 -0.60
C THR A 51 -2.94 2.55 -1.57
N ASP A 52 -4.09 2.42 -2.25
CA ASP A 52 -4.70 3.54 -2.95
C ASP A 52 -5.53 4.35 -1.95
N ILE A 53 -5.87 5.58 -2.30
CA ILE A 53 -6.73 6.44 -1.49
C ILE A 53 -8.19 6.21 -1.84
N ARG A 54 -8.52 6.18 -3.13
CA ARG A 54 -9.92 6.08 -3.60
C ARG A 54 -10.33 4.62 -3.75
N MET A 55 -11.17 4.18 -2.82
CA MET A 55 -11.71 2.81 -2.82
C MET A 55 -13.16 2.84 -2.35
N PRO A 56 -13.99 1.87 -2.78
CA PRO A 56 -15.36 1.78 -2.27
C PRO A 56 -15.39 1.57 -0.76
N GLY A 57 -16.35 2.20 -0.08
CA GLY A 57 -16.48 2.11 1.37
C GLY A 57 -15.44 2.97 2.07
N LYS A 58 -14.73 2.37 3.02
CA LYS A 58 -13.66 3.06 3.76
C LYS A 58 -12.49 3.33 2.82
N ASP A 59 -12.10 4.59 2.68
CA ASP A 59 -11.03 4.96 1.77
C ASP A 59 -9.63 4.75 2.38
N GLY A 60 -8.60 5.01 1.56
CA GLY A 60 -7.23 4.80 1.99
C GLY A 60 -6.78 5.71 3.12
N ILE A 61 -7.36 6.91 3.23
CA ILE A 61 -7.03 7.82 4.32
C ILE A 61 -7.56 7.25 5.63
N GLU A 62 -8.79 6.75 5.63
CA GLU A 62 -9.37 6.08 6.80
C GLU A 62 -8.58 4.82 7.15
N LEU A 63 -8.13 4.09 6.14
CA LEU A 63 -7.30 2.90 6.35
C LEU A 63 -6.00 3.26 7.05
N ILE A 64 -5.32 4.30 6.59
CA ILE A 64 -4.06 4.76 7.19
C ILE A 64 -4.30 5.15 8.65
N SER A 65 -5.37 5.87 8.92
CA SER A 65 -5.73 6.26 10.29
C SER A 65 -5.92 5.03 11.18
N SER A 66 -6.61 4.02 10.68
CA SER A 66 -6.83 2.77 11.42
C SER A 66 -5.53 2.02 11.69
N ILE A 67 -4.64 1.96 10.69
CA ILE A 67 -3.35 1.30 10.84
C ILE A 67 -2.50 2.02 11.88
N MET A 68 -2.49 3.34 11.87
CA MET A 68 -1.74 4.13 12.83
C MET A 68 -2.20 3.85 14.27
N GLY A 69 -3.48 3.52 14.44
CA GLY A 69 -4.01 3.16 15.75
C GLY A 69 -3.63 1.75 16.18
N MET A 70 -3.27 0.88 15.25
CA MET A 70 -2.93 -0.52 15.51
C MET A 70 -1.43 -0.76 15.49
N ARG A 71 -0.76 -0.32 14.43
CA ARG A 71 0.66 -0.59 14.17
C ARG A 71 1.29 0.63 13.56
N LYS A 72 2.16 1.31 14.31
CA LYS A 72 2.78 2.55 13.88
C LYS A 72 4.12 2.33 13.16
N ASP A 73 4.63 1.11 13.21
CA ASP A 73 5.97 0.80 12.73
C ASP A 73 6.01 0.22 11.31
N ILE A 74 4.85 -0.01 10.70
CA ILE A 74 4.80 -0.55 9.35
C ILE A 74 4.89 0.61 8.34
N PRO A 75 5.88 0.61 7.44
CA PRO A 75 5.94 1.63 6.38
C PRO A 75 4.73 1.56 5.47
N ILE A 76 4.23 2.73 5.06
CA ILE A 76 3.06 2.83 4.20
C ILE A 76 3.41 3.64 2.97
N ILE A 77 3.11 3.09 1.78
CA ILE A 77 3.20 3.80 0.52
C ILE A 77 1.79 4.04 0.01
N ILE A 78 1.47 5.29 -0.30
CA ILE A 78 0.25 5.62 -1.03
C ILE A 78 0.62 5.61 -2.52
N ASN A 79 -0.13 4.83 -3.30
CA ASN A 79 0.07 4.72 -4.75
C ASN A 79 -1.29 4.95 -5.41
N THR A 80 -1.49 6.14 -5.95
CA THR A 80 -2.80 6.59 -6.39
C THR A 80 -2.72 7.38 -7.69
N ALA A 81 -3.85 7.45 -8.42
CA ALA A 81 -3.96 8.28 -9.61
C ALA A 81 -4.21 9.76 -9.26
N TYR A 82 -4.42 10.09 -7.99
CA TYR A 82 -4.89 11.41 -7.59
C TYR A 82 -3.82 12.20 -6.86
N GLN A 83 -3.42 13.35 -7.41
CA GLN A 83 -2.48 14.27 -6.77
C GLN A 83 -3.11 15.13 -5.70
N SER A 84 -4.41 15.33 -5.76
CA SER A 84 -5.12 16.28 -4.90
C SER A 84 -5.04 15.95 -3.41
N TYR A 85 -4.69 14.72 -3.07
CA TYR A 85 -4.58 14.29 -1.68
C TYR A 85 -3.17 14.45 -1.10
N LYS A 86 -2.19 14.86 -1.92
CA LYS A 86 -0.79 14.90 -1.48
C LYS A 86 -0.55 15.86 -0.32
N GLY A 87 -1.34 16.92 -0.23
CA GLY A 87 -1.25 17.89 0.87
C GLY A 87 -2.17 17.59 2.03
N ASP A 88 -2.93 16.50 2.00
CA ASP A 88 -3.84 16.15 3.07
C ASP A 88 -3.07 15.75 4.31
N PHE A 89 -3.54 16.20 5.47
CA PHE A 89 -2.89 15.93 6.75
C PHE A 89 -2.64 14.44 6.98
N MET A 90 -3.61 13.59 6.67
CA MET A 90 -3.49 12.15 6.91
C MET A 90 -2.51 11.46 5.96
N THR A 91 -2.27 12.02 4.78
CA THR A 91 -1.31 11.44 3.85
C THR A 91 0.13 11.63 4.32
N TRP A 92 0.36 12.58 5.23
CA TRP A 92 1.69 12.79 5.82
C TRP A 92 2.07 11.63 6.74
N ALA A 93 1.11 10.83 7.18
CA ALA A 93 1.40 9.63 7.96
C ALA A 93 2.03 8.52 7.12
N ALA A 94 1.90 8.59 5.80
CA ALA A 94 2.53 7.63 4.91
C ALA A 94 4.00 7.99 4.70
N ASP A 95 4.80 6.97 4.45
CA ASP A 95 6.24 7.14 4.21
C ASP A 95 6.54 7.60 2.80
N ALA A 96 5.63 7.37 1.87
CA ALA A 96 5.76 7.84 0.49
C ALA A 96 4.39 8.03 -0.14
N TYR A 97 4.31 8.96 -1.07
CA TYR A 97 3.10 9.23 -1.84
C TYR A 97 3.50 9.22 -3.32
N LEU A 98 3.04 8.23 -4.05
CA LEU A 98 3.39 8.04 -5.45
C LEU A 98 2.14 8.16 -6.32
N ILE A 99 2.32 8.72 -7.51
CA ILE A 99 1.24 8.80 -8.50
C ILE A 99 1.36 7.59 -9.42
N LYS A 100 0.25 6.88 -9.63
CA LYS A 100 0.23 5.71 -10.50
C LYS A 100 0.69 6.08 -11.92
N SER A 101 1.54 5.25 -12.49
CA SER A 101 2.03 5.43 -13.85
C SER A 101 2.10 4.06 -14.53
N SER A 102 2.38 4.06 -15.83
CA SER A 102 2.53 2.84 -16.61
C SER A 102 3.79 2.06 -16.21
N SER A 103 4.77 2.72 -15.60
CA SER A 103 5.99 2.09 -15.12
C SER A 103 5.90 1.87 -13.62
N LEU A 104 6.35 0.71 -13.16
CA LEU A 104 6.44 0.41 -11.74
C LEU A 104 7.82 0.68 -11.16
N ASP A 105 8.72 1.28 -11.93
CA ASP A 105 10.11 1.50 -11.51
C ASP A 105 10.19 2.38 -10.26
N GLU A 106 9.41 3.45 -10.19
CA GLU A 106 9.41 4.34 -9.04
C GLU A 106 8.89 3.62 -7.79
N LEU A 107 7.83 2.84 -7.96
CA LEU A 107 7.27 2.06 -6.86
C LEU A 107 8.29 1.03 -6.36
N LYS A 108 8.89 0.28 -7.27
CA LYS A 108 9.90 -0.73 -6.91
C LYS A 108 11.09 -0.11 -6.20
N SER A 109 11.53 1.04 -6.67
CA SER A 109 12.65 1.77 -6.08
C SER A 109 12.32 2.21 -4.64
N LYS A 110 11.12 2.74 -4.44
CA LYS A 110 10.68 3.19 -3.12
C LYS A 110 10.53 2.02 -2.15
N ILE A 111 10.01 0.89 -2.63
CA ILE A 111 9.90 -0.32 -1.81
C ILE A 111 11.28 -0.75 -1.32
N LYS A 112 12.26 -0.80 -2.21
CA LYS A 112 13.63 -1.17 -1.85
C LYS A 112 14.20 -0.22 -0.81
N GLU A 113 13.97 1.07 -0.98
CA GLU A 113 14.45 2.08 -0.04
C GLU A 113 13.86 1.86 1.36
N LEU A 114 12.55 1.63 1.44
CA LEU A 114 11.86 1.47 2.72
C LEU A 114 12.13 0.13 3.38
N LEU A 115 12.43 -0.90 2.61
CA LEU A 115 12.71 -2.25 3.14
C LEU A 115 14.20 -2.57 3.20
N ALA A 116 15.05 -1.62 2.90
CA ALA A 116 16.50 -1.82 3.00
C ALA A 116 16.90 -2.07 4.44
N ASP A 117 17.75 -3.04 4.61
CA ASP A 117 18.28 -3.39 5.94
C ASP A 117 19.57 -2.63 6.24
#